data_bf72aeb5f620ed1f27b9e4405d8be146
#
_entry.id   bf72aeb5f620ed1f27b9e4405d8be146
#
_cell.length_a   1.000
_cell.length_b   1.000
_cell.length_c   1.000
_cell.angle_alpha   90.00
_cell.angle_beta   90.00
_cell.angle_gamma   90.00
#
_symmetry.space_group_name_H-M   'P 1'
#
loop_
_entity.id
_entity.type
_entity.pdbx_description
1 polymer ?
#
loop_
_entity_poly.entity_id
_entity_poly.type
_entity_poly.pdbx_seq_one_letter_code
_entity_poly.pdbx_strand_id
1 'polypeptide(L)'
;MVYDVAIIGAGASGLMLATQLKDLNVCLIDTNETMGAKIKVSGGGKCNITNKYVSSEHYLGCKEFVQNVLENFDNRALLKFLNQNGVEPKIHEKIIKGTYFCNSSNEVISMFKRLTAHCDYFFNTKVHEVTFKNEFTLYTNKQPIKAKRLVVASGGLSYSTLGASSIAFDIAKKFGHTIKTPVPALVGFTVQKEQFWFKNLSGVSLLVHLFVENKTFEASMLFAHKGCSGPVILNASLYWQKGLIGIDFLPNKK
;
A
#
# COMPACT_ATOMS: atom_id res chain seq x y z
N MET A 1 14.69 -18.27 -22.83
CA MET A 1 13.56 -18.87 -22.09
C MET A 1 12.41 -17.87 -22.12
N VAL A 2 11.17 -18.32 -22.32
CA VAL A 2 9.96 -17.50 -22.28
C VAL A 2 9.09 -17.99 -21.12
N TYR A 3 8.79 -17.11 -20.17
CA TYR A 3 7.92 -17.43 -19.03
C TYR A 3 6.44 -17.46 -19.45
N ASP A 4 5.63 -18.25 -18.77
CA ASP A 4 4.18 -18.17 -18.95
C ASP A 4 3.63 -16.88 -18.38
N VAL A 5 4.16 -16.44 -17.24
CA VAL A 5 3.79 -15.18 -16.58
C VAL A 5 5.04 -14.47 -16.02
N ALA A 6 5.22 -13.20 -16.35
CA ALA A 6 6.13 -12.30 -15.64
C ALA A 6 5.35 -11.35 -14.74
N ILE A 7 5.78 -11.22 -13.49
CA ILE A 7 5.16 -10.34 -12.49
C ILE A 7 6.17 -9.25 -12.12
N ILE A 8 5.85 -7.99 -12.40
CA ILE A 8 6.65 -6.84 -11.94
C ILE A 8 6.21 -6.48 -10.52
N GLY A 9 7.07 -6.75 -9.55
CA GLY A 9 6.87 -6.49 -8.13
C GLY A 9 6.71 -7.76 -7.31
N ALA A 10 7.65 -8.02 -6.42
CA ALA A 10 7.61 -9.08 -5.40
C ALA A 10 7.08 -8.54 -4.05
N GLY A 11 6.06 -7.66 -4.10
CA GLY A 11 5.29 -7.18 -2.97
C GLY A 11 4.10 -8.08 -2.65
N ALA A 12 3.19 -7.63 -1.76
CA ALA A 12 2.03 -8.42 -1.31
C ALA A 12 1.18 -8.93 -2.47
N SER A 13 0.85 -8.09 -3.45
CA SER A 13 -0.01 -8.45 -4.59
C SER A 13 0.67 -9.45 -5.53
N GLY A 14 1.93 -9.19 -5.90
CA GLY A 14 2.67 -10.09 -6.81
C GLY A 14 2.93 -11.45 -6.18
N LEU A 15 3.30 -11.49 -4.91
CA LEU A 15 3.51 -12.73 -4.17
C LEU A 15 2.21 -13.51 -4.01
N MET A 16 1.09 -12.84 -3.68
CA MET A 16 -0.21 -13.49 -3.54
C MET A 16 -0.64 -14.13 -4.87
N LEU A 17 -0.50 -13.42 -5.99
CA LEU A 17 -0.77 -13.99 -7.30
C LEU A 17 0.12 -15.19 -7.59
N ALA A 18 1.41 -15.08 -7.33
CA ALA A 18 2.36 -16.18 -7.59
C ALA A 18 1.98 -17.47 -6.84
N THR A 19 1.39 -17.38 -5.64
CA THR A 19 0.90 -18.57 -4.92
C THR A 19 -0.20 -19.34 -5.64
N GLN A 20 -0.90 -18.69 -6.57
CA GLN A 20 -2.02 -19.28 -7.34
C GLN A 20 -1.57 -19.88 -8.68
N LEU A 21 -0.31 -19.66 -9.08
CA LEU A 21 0.19 -20.03 -10.43
C LEU A 21 1.16 -21.20 -10.39
N LYS A 22 0.87 -22.21 -9.58
CA LYS A 22 1.80 -23.33 -9.28
C LYS A 22 2.20 -24.17 -10.49
N ASP A 23 1.31 -24.29 -11.47
CA ASP A 23 1.50 -25.12 -12.66
C ASP A 23 2.08 -24.33 -13.86
N LEU A 24 2.46 -23.08 -13.64
CA LEU A 24 3.01 -22.22 -14.68
C LEU A 24 4.49 -21.88 -14.39
N ASN A 25 5.22 -21.63 -15.48
CA ASN A 25 6.57 -21.09 -15.38
C ASN A 25 6.49 -19.58 -15.11
N VAL A 26 6.72 -19.15 -13.87
CA VAL A 26 6.50 -17.80 -13.38
C VAL A 26 7.81 -17.15 -12.95
N CYS A 27 8.01 -15.88 -13.32
CA CYS A 27 9.07 -15.08 -12.73
C CYS A 27 8.52 -13.82 -12.05
N LEU A 28 9.16 -13.44 -10.92
CA LEU A 28 8.95 -12.16 -10.24
C LEU A 28 10.17 -11.28 -10.38
N ILE A 29 9.95 -10.00 -10.70
CA ILE A 29 10.99 -9.02 -10.94
C ILE A 29 10.83 -7.90 -9.94
N ASP A 30 11.86 -7.61 -9.15
CA ASP A 30 11.81 -6.54 -8.15
C ASP A 30 13.12 -5.74 -8.11
N THR A 31 13.00 -4.44 -7.85
CA THR A 31 14.16 -3.55 -7.68
C THR A 31 14.88 -3.73 -6.35
N ASN A 32 14.22 -4.31 -5.36
CA ASN A 32 14.80 -4.60 -4.06
C ASN A 32 15.64 -5.89 -4.10
N GLU A 33 16.48 -6.07 -3.11
CA GLU A 33 17.32 -7.27 -2.92
C GLU A 33 16.51 -8.49 -2.50
N THR A 34 15.33 -8.27 -1.89
CA THR A 34 14.49 -9.33 -1.34
C THR A 34 13.02 -9.02 -1.56
N MET A 35 12.19 -10.07 -1.52
CA MET A 35 10.74 -9.93 -1.59
C MET A 35 10.16 -9.19 -0.37
N GLY A 36 9.01 -8.56 -0.55
CA GLY A 36 8.17 -8.08 0.54
C GLY A 36 8.69 -6.84 1.29
N ALA A 37 9.48 -5.97 0.65
CA ALA A 37 10.07 -4.79 1.30
C ALA A 37 9.04 -3.95 2.09
N LYS A 38 7.86 -3.66 1.53
CA LYS A 38 6.78 -2.95 2.23
C LYS A 38 6.08 -3.81 3.29
N ILE A 39 5.97 -5.11 3.08
CA ILE A 39 5.45 -6.05 4.10
C ILE A 39 6.34 -5.98 5.34
N LYS A 40 7.66 -5.99 5.15
CA LYS A 40 8.65 -6.01 6.23
C LYS A 40 8.54 -4.82 7.17
N VAL A 41 8.26 -3.63 6.67
CA VAL A 41 8.17 -2.39 7.47
C VAL A 41 6.75 -2.05 7.92
N SER A 42 5.74 -2.70 7.36
CA SER A 42 4.34 -2.45 7.67
C SER A 42 4.03 -2.69 9.15
N GLY A 43 3.22 -1.82 9.75
CA GLY A 43 2.82 -1.93 11.15
C GLY A 43 3.99 -1.96 12.15
N GLY A 44 5.08 -1.24 11.85
CA GLY A 44 6.28 -1.25 12.71
C GLY A 44 6.97 -2.61 12.77
N GLY A 45 6.94 -3.38 11.67
CA GLY A 45 7.52 -4.72 11.58
C GLY A 45 6.60 -5.86 12.03
N LYS A 46 5.38 -5.55 12.49
CA LYS A 46 4.36 -6.54 12.87
C LYS A 46 3.41 -6.90 11.73
N CYS A 47 3.57 -6.31 10.57
CA CYS A 47 2.73 -6.47 9.39
C CYS A 47 1.24 -6.20 9.67
N ASN A 48 0.78 -4.99 9.39
CA ASN A 48 -0.65 -4.68 9.38
C ASN A 48 -1.32 -5.47 8.23
N ILE A 49 -2.15 -6.45 8.59
CA ILE A 49 -2.75 -7.38 7.62
C ILE A 49 -4.05 -6.84 7.07
N THR A 50 -5.04 -6.62 7.95
CA THR A 50 -6.39 -6.17 7.60
C THR A 50 -7.12 -5.66 8.83
N ASN A 51 -8.38 -5.25 8.64
CA ASN A 51 -9.26 -4.87 9.75
C ASN A 51 -10.50 -5.79 9.81
N LYS A 52 -11.06 -5.95 11.01
CA LYS A 52 -12.31 -6.71 11.24
C LYS A 52 -13.50 -6.07 10.52
N TYR A 53 -13.49 -4.75 10.39
CA TYR A 53 -14.60 -3.94 9.87
C TYR A 53 -14.28 -3.44 8.46
N VAL A 54 -14.13 -4.36 7.49
CA VAL A 54 -13.90 -4.00 6.08
C VAL A 54 -15.23 -3.98 5.33
N SER A 55 -15.50 -2.87 4.64
CA SER A 55 -16.64 -2.71 3.72
C SER A 55 -16.29 -1.68 2.66
N SER A 56 -17.07 -1.59 1.59
CA SER A 56 -16.90 -0.59 0.53
C SER A 56 -16.95 0.86 1.02
N GLU A 57 -17.61 1.11 2.17
CA GLU A 57 -17.70 2.43 2.80
C GLU A 57 -16.33 2.95 3.33
N HIS A 58 -15.37 2.07 3.55
CA HIS A 58 -14.03 2.43 4.03
C HIS A 58 -13.05 2.78 2.89
N TYR A 59 -13.54 2.83 1.65
CA TYR A 59 -12.73 3.14 0.48
C TYR A 59 -13.26 4.40 -0.22
N LEU A 60 -12.34 5.22 -0.73
CA LEU A 60 -12.67 6.31 -1.63
C LEU A 60 -12.66 5.79 -3.08
N GLY A 61 -13.68 6.15 -3.85
CA GLY A 61 -13.81 5.76 -5.24
C GLY A 61 -15.18 5.16 -5.57
N CYS A 62 -15.22 4.32 -6.60
CA CYS A 62 -16.45 3.65 -7.02
C CYS A 62 -16.78 2.52 -6.03
N LYS A 63 -17.83 2.70 -5.22
CA LYS A 63 -18.26 1.74 -4.21
C LYS A 63 -18.65 0.38 -4.79
N GLU A 64 -19.34 0.39 -5.93
CA GLU A 64 -19.73 -0.84 -6.63
C GLU A 64 -18.51 -1.66 -7.05
N PHE A 65 -17.48 -1.00 -7.62
CA PHE A 65 -16.23 -1.67 -7.95
C PHE A 65 -15.56 -2.28 -6.72
N VAL A 66 -15.47 -1.53 -5.62
CA VAL A 66 -14.89 -2.02 -4.36
C VAL A 66 -15.70 -3.19 -3.81
N GLN A 67 -17.03 -3.09 -3.84
CA GLN A 67 -17.92 -4.15 -3.36
C GLN A 67 -17.67 -5.45 -4.14
N ASN A 68 -17.64 -5.40 -5.48
CA ASN A 68 -17.37 -6.56 -6.33
C ASN A 68 -16.00 -7.21 -6.01
N VAL A 69 -14.97 -6.41 -5.71
CA VAL A 69 -13.66 -6.94 -5.31
C VAL A 69 -13.74 -7.64 -3.96
N LEU A 70 -14.41 -7.04 -2.97
CA LEU A 70 -14.54 -7.61 -1.62
C LEU A 70 -15.41 -8.87 -1.61
N GLU A 71 -16.41 -8.99 -2.47
CA GLU A 71 -17.22 -10.21 -2.61
C GLU A 71 -16.39 -11.39 -3.12
N ASN A 72 -15.38 -11.14 -3.94
CA ASN A 72 -14.49 -12.18 -4.44
C ASN A 72 -13.36 -12.53 -3.45
N PHE A 73 -12.82 -11.54 -2.74
CA PHE A 73 -11.73 -11.76 -1.78
C PHE A 73 -11.76 -10.68 -0.69
N ASP A 74 -12.43 -10.97 0.41
CA ASP A 74 -12.57 -10.08 1.57
C ASP A 74 -11.46 -10.31 2.63
N ASN A 75 -11.58 -9.58 3.73
CA ASN A 75 -10.68 -9.72 4.89
C ASN A 75 -10.76 -11.11 5.55
N ARG A 76 -11.91 -11.79 5.49
CA ARG A 76 -12.08 -13.13 6.07
C ARG A 76 -11.40 -14.18 5.20
N ALA A 77 -11.52 -14.04 3.88
CA ALA A 77 -10.82 -14.90 2.92
C ALA A 77 -9.30 -14.75 3.09
N LEU A 78 -8.79 -13.51 3.26
CA LEU A 78 -7.38 -13.26 3.54
C LEU A 78 -6.93 -13.90 4.86
N LEU A 79 -7.68 -13.73 5.95
CA LEU A 79 -7.36 -14.35 7.24
C LEU A 79 -7.37 -15.87 7.18
N LYS A 80 -8.36 -16.45 6.47
CA LYS A 80 -8.43 -17.90 6.23
C LYS A 80 -7.19 -18.40 5.49
N PHE A 81 -6.80 -17.70 4.40
CA PHE A 81 -5.60 -18.04 3.63
C PHE A 81 -4.34 -18.02 4.51
N LEU A 82 -4.17 -16.98 5.32
CA LEU A 82 -3.00 -16.84 6.22
C LEU A 82 -2.97 -17.97 7.25
N ASN A 83 -4.08 -18.24 7.94
CA ASN A 83 -4.19 -19.28 8.94
C ASN A 83 -3.90 -20.67 8.36
N GLN A 84 -4.46 -20.99 7.19
CA GLN A 84 -4.20 -22.24 6.49
C GLN A 84 -2.73 -22.43 6.09
N ASN A 85 -1.97 -21.33 6.02
CA ASN A 85 -0.56 -21.33 5.67
C ASN A 85 0.37 -21.06 6.85
N GLY A 86 -0.13 -21.18 8.10
CA GLY A 86 0.67 -21.12 9.32
C GLY A 86 1.00 -19.70 9.78
N VAL A 87 0.22 -18.70 9.35
CA VAL A 87 0.31 -17.32 9.85
C VAL A 87 -0.99 -16.97 10.54
N GLU A 88 -0.95 -16.66 11.83
CA GLU A 88 -2.11 -16.39 12.68
C GLU A 88 -2.17 -14.92 13.13
N PRO A 89 -2.73 -14.02 12.32
CA PRO A 89 -2.86 -12.62 12.70
C PRO A 89 -3.85 -12.45 13.89
N LYS A 90 -3.51 -11.55 14.82
CA LYS A 90 -4.32 -11.26 16.01
C LYS A 90 -4.73 -9.79 16.04
N ILE A 91 -5.90 -9.50 16.59
CA ILE A 91 -6.34 -8.12 16.84
C ILE A 91 -5.47 -7.51 17.93
N HIS A 92 -4.97 -6.31 17.68
CA HIS A 92 -4.19 -5.53 18.64
C HIS A 92 -4.98 -4.31 19.08
N GLU A 93 -5.81 -4.46 20.11
CA GLU A 93 -6.80 -3.46 20.55
C GLU A 93 -6.22 -2.09 20.91
N LYS A 94 -4.95 -2.06 21.35
CA LYS A 94 -4.27 -0.83 21.77
C LYS A 94 -3.75 0.04 20.62
N ILE A 95 -3.73 -0.47 19.39
CA ILE A 95 -3.16 0.29 18.24
C ILE A 95 -4.27 0.93 17.42
N ILE A 96 -5.06 0.15 16.72
CA ILE A 96 -6.21 0.61 15.93
C ILE A 96 -7.33 -0.40 16.10
N LYS A 97 -8.53 0.05 16.44
CA LYS A 97 -9.69 -0.81 16.67
C LYS A 97 -9.91 -1.79 15.52
N GLY A 98 -9.91 -3.08 15.85
CA GLY A 98 -10.19 -4.16 14.91
C GLY A 98 -9.09 -4.51 13.94
N THR A 99 -7.89 -3.92 14.04
CA THR A 99 -6.79 -4.21 13.11
C THR A 99 -6.04 -5.48 13.50
N TYR A 100 -5.81 -6.34 12.51
CA TYR A 100 -5.05 -7.58 12.64
C TYR A 100 -3.58 -7.36 12.31
N PHE A 101 -2.71 -7.84 13.19
CA PHE A 101 -1.26 -7.84 13.06
C PHE A 101 -0.70 -9.24 13.27
N CYS A 102 0.44 -9.53 12.66
CA CYS A 102 1.28 -10.69 13.00
C CYS A 102 2.20 -10.36 14.16
N ASN A 103 2.83 -11.37 14.76
CA ASN A 103 3.89 -11.13 15.74
C ASN A 103 5.11 -10.50 15.04
N SER A 104 5.40 -10.95 13.81
CA SER A 104 6.48 -10.43 12.97
C SER A 104 6.09 -10.48 11.49
N SER A 105 6.48 -9.47 10.73
CA SER A 105 6.37 -9.48 9.26
C SER A 105 7.15 -10.61 8.61
N ASN A 106 8.16 -11.16 9.29
CA ASN A 106 8.93 -12.31 8.79
C ASN A 106 8.08 -13.58 8.66
N GLU A 107 7.02 -13.75 9.46
CA GLU A 107 6.08 -14.88 9.33
C GLU A 107 5.42 -14.86 7.94
N VAL A 108 4.93 -13.69 7.51
CA VAL A 108 4.29 -13.50 6.21
C VAL A 108 5.30 -13.67 5.06
N ILE A 109 6.51 -13.13 5.21
CA ILE A 109 7.57 -13.26 4.20
C ILE A 109 8.00 -14.73 4.05
N SER A 110 8.19 -15.44 5.15
CA SER A 110 8.55 -16.86 5.15
C SER A 110 7.46 -17.74 4.53
N MET A 111 6.20 -17.43 4.82
CA MET A 111 5.05 -18.08 4.19
C MET A 111 5.09 -17.90 2.66
N PHE A 112 5.22 -16.66 2.18
CA PHE A 112 5.31 -16.40 0.74
C PHE A 112 6.52 -17.07 0.10
N LYS A 113 7.70 -17.01 0.74
CA LYS A 113 8.92 -17.70 0.25
C LYS A 113 8.68 -19.18 0.02
N ARG A 114 8.00 -19.84 0.96
CA ARG A 114 7.64 -21.26 0.84
C ARG A 114 6.61 -21.52 -0.28
N LEU A 115 5.56 -20.71 -0.35
CA LEU A 115 4.47 -20.92 -1.29
C LEU A 115 4.84 -20.58 -2.75
N THR A 116 5.85 -19.77 -2.96
CA THR A 116 6.32 -19.32 -4.28
C THR A 116 7.71 -19.86 -4.62
N ALA A 117 8.13 -20.97 -3.98
CA ALA A 117 9.43 -21.61 -4.22
C ALA A 117 9.60 -22.15 -5.66
N HIS A 118 8.51 -22.34 -6.38
CA HIS A 118 8.47 -22.76 -7.79
C HIS A 118 8.77 -21.61 -8.78
N CYS A 119 8.81 -20.36 -8.31
CA CYS A 119 9.02 -19.18 -9.17
C CYS A 119 10.49 -18.80 -9.26
N ASP A 120 10.89 -18.25 -10.40
CA ASP A 120 12.19 -17.58 -10.56
C ASP A 120 12.12 -16.14 -10.04
N TYR A 121 13.17 -15.69 -9.37
CA TYR A 121 13.25 -14.34 -8.83
C TYR A 121 14.38 -13.53 -9.46
N PHE A 122 14.04 -12.36 -10.00
CA PHE A 122 14.98 -11.37 -10.50
C PHE A 122 15.01 -10.17 -9.55
N PHE A 123 15.75 -10.30 -8.45
CA PHE A 123 15.98 -9.20 -7.52
C PHE A 123 17.06 -8.23 -8.04
N ASN A 124 17.13 -7.02 -7.47
CA ASN A 124 17.99 -5.93 -7.93
C ASN A 124 17.82 -5.68 -9.44
N THR A 125 16.59 -5.85 -9.94
CA THR A 125 16.29 -5.79 -11.37
C THR A 125 15.21 -4.74 -11.62
N LYS A 126 15.59 -3.67 -12.31
CA LYS A 126 14.70 -2.57 -12.65
C LYS A 126 14.21 -2.72 -14.07
N VAL A 127 12.90 -2.86 -14.24
CA VAL A 127 12.26 -2.75 -15.56
C VAL A 127 12.15 -1.28 -15.93
N HIS A 128 12.57 -0.90 -17.12
CA HIS A 128 12.48 0.47 -17.63
C HIS A 128 11.61 0.59 -18.87
N GLU A 129 11.39 -0.51 -19.60
CA GLU A 129 10.50 -0.53 -20.75
C GLU A 129 9.85 -1.90 -20.90
N VAL A 130 8.64 -1.91 -21.46
CA VAL A 130 7.91 -3.12 -21.85
C VAL A 130 7.39 -2.93 -23.28
N THR A 131 7.56 -3.97 -24.11
CA THR A 131 7.00 -4.04 -25.45
C THR A 131 6.19 -5.33 -25.61
N PHE A 132 5.27 -5.34 -26.57
CA PHE A 132 4.49 -6.52 -26.97
C PHE A 132 4.47 -6.66 -28.49
N LYS A 133 4.82 -7.86 -28.94
CA LYS A 133 4.76 -8.23 -30.38
C LYS A 133 4.32 -9.68 -30.51
N ASN A 134 3.90 -10.48 -29.97
CA ASN A 134 3.43 -11.87 -29.82
C ASN A 134 3.64 -12.33 -28.37
N GLU A 135 4.66 -11.80 -27.72
CA GLU A 135 5.01 -12.00 -26.33
C GLU A 135 5.45 -10.64 -25.74
N PHE A 136 5.36 -10.51 -24.42
CA PHE A 136 5.93 -9.37 -23.72
C PHE A 136 7.45 -9.49 -23.65
N THR A 137 8.14 -8.40 -23.94
CA THR A 137 9.57 -8.24 -23.67
C THR A 137 9.76 -7.12 -22.67
N LEU A 138 10.32 -7.46 -21.51
CA LEU A 138 10.63 -6.53 -20.44
C LEU A 138 12.13 -6.20 -20.51
N TYR A 139 12.43 -4.96 -20.83
CA TYR A 139 13.80 -4.46 -20.83
C TYR A 139 14.19 -4.03 -19.43
N THR A 140 15.30 -4.56 -18.95
CA THR A 140 15.77 -4.36 -17.58
C THR A 140 17.19 -3.79 -17.56
N ASN A 141 17.67 -3.36 -16.40
CA ASN A 141 19.06 -2.97 -16.18
C ASN A 141 20.05 -4.16 -16.26
N LYS A 142 19.55 -5.37 -16.47
CA LYS A 142 20.34 -6.59 -16.70
C LYS A 142 20.05 -7.11 -18.10
N GLN A 143 19.44 -8.27 -18.22
CA GLN A 143 19.04 -8.86 -19.51
C GLN A 143 17.53 -8.73 -19.75
N PRO A 144 17.07 -8.71 -21.00
CA PRO A 144 15.65 -8.74 -21.30
C PRO A 144 14.99 -10.04 -20.80
N ILE A 145 13.77 -9.90 -20.31
CA ILE A 145 12.94 -11.03 -19.86
C ILE A 145 11.72 -11.12 -20.77
N LYS A 146 11.40 -12.32 -21.23
CA LYS A 146 10.27 -12.56 -22.14
C LYS A 146 9.17 -13.38 -21.45
N ALA A 147 7.91 -13.03 -21.69
CA ALA A 147 6.76 -13.73 -21.13
C ALA A 147 5.54 -13.67 -22.04
N LYS A 148 4.71 -14.71 -21.98
CA LYS A 148 3.43 -14.75 -22.69
C LYS A 148 2.40 -13.80 -22.07
N ARG A 149 2.45 -13.60 -20.75
CA ARG A 149 1.57 -12.71 -19.98
C ARG A 149 2.39 -11.84 -19.05
N LEU A 150 1.92 -10.63 -18.85
CA LEU A 150 2.53 -9.67 -17.94
C LEU A 150 1.52 -9.24 -16.88
N VAL A 151 1.96 -9.26 -15.63
CA VAL A 151 1.23 -8.68 -14.51
C VAL A 151 2.06 -7.56 -13.89
N VAL A 152 1.45 -6.40 -13.71
CA VAL A 152 2.08 -5.24 -13.10
C VAL A 152 1.58 -5.11 -11.67
N ALA A 153 2.40 -5.52 -10.71
CA ALA A 153 2.13 -5.52 -9.27
C ALA A 153 3.15 -4.67 -8.47
N SER A 154 3.76 -3.68 -9.15
CA SER A 154 4.84 -2.84 -8.59
C SER A 154 4.39 -1.88 -7.49
N GLY A 155 3.07 -1.78 -7.24
CA GLY A 155 2.51 -0.81 -6.30
C GLY A 155 2.45 0.62 -6.86
N GLY A 156 2.19 1.59 -5.99
CA GLY A 156 2.11 3.00 -6.33
C GLY A 156 3.39 3.78 -5.99
N LEU A 157 3.25 5.11 -5.86
CA LEU A 157 4.39 6.03 -5.68
C LEU A 157 4.87 6.19 -4.23
N SER A 158 4.13 5.65 -3.26
CA SER A 158 4.46 5.79 -1.83
C SER A 158 5.71 4.99 -1.46
N TYR A 159 6.61 5.60 -0.68
CA TYR A 159 7.87 5.01 -0.20
C TYR A 159 8.85 4.66 -1.33
N SER A 160 9.36 5.68 -2.01
CA SER A 160 10.38 5.52 -3.08
C SER A 160 11.64 4.77 -2.61
N THR A 161 12.04 4.93 -1.35
CA THR A 161 13.15 4.20 -0.72
C THR A 161 12.92 2.68 -0.62
N LEU A 162 11.68 2.23 -0.78
CA LEU A 162 11.29 0.82 -0.80
C LEU A 162 10.95 0.33 -2.21
N GLY A 163 11.49 0.97 -3.24
CA GLY A 163 11.34 0.56 -4.63
C GLY A 163 10.07 1.05 -5.33
N ALA A 164 9.30 1.97 -4.72
CA ALA A 164 8.15 2.57 -5.40
C ALA A 164 8.60 3.42 -6.60
N SER A 165 7.90 3.27 -7.73
CA SER A 165 8.20 3.98 -8.97
C SER A 165 6.94 4.19 -9.81
N SER A 166 7.05 4.99 -10.88
CA SER A 166 5.98 5.24 -11.84
C SER A 166 5.75 4.11 -12.86
N ILE A 167 6.56 3.07 -12.84
CA ILE A 167 6.59 2.04 -13.90
C ILE A 167 5.21 1.46 -14.25
N ALA A 168 4.35 1.25 -13.26
CA ALA A 168 2.99 0.76 -13.49
C ALA A 168 2.17 1.73 -14.35
N PHE A 169 2.26 3.01 -14.04
CA PHE A 169 1.54 4.06 -14.78
C PHE A 169 2.12 4.27 -16.18
N ASP A 170 3.43 4.16 -16.31
CA ASP A 170 4.13 4.31 -17.59
C ASP A 170 3.77 3.17 -18.54
N ILE A 171 3.77 1.93 -18.06
CA ILE A 171 3.31 0.76 -18.79
C ILE A 171 1.84 0.92 -19.19
N ALA A 172 0.97 1.26 -18.25
CA ALA A 172 -0.46 1.41 -18.51
C ALA A 172 -0.73 2.47 -19.59
N LYS A 173 -0.08 3.64 -19.53
CA LYS A 173 -0.16 4.67 -20.56
C LYS A 173 0.32 4.17 -21.92
N LYS A 174 1.45 3.46 -21.96
CA LYS A 174 2.02 2.91 -23.20
C LYS A 174 1.05 1.94 -23.88
N PHE A 175 0.27 1.19 -23.09
CA PHE A 175 -0.75 0.28 -23.61
C PHE A 175 -2.15 0.92 -23.75
N GLY A 176 -2.25 2.24 -23.74
CA GLY A 176 -3.46 3.01 -24.07
C GLY A 176 -4.45 3.21 -22.91
N HIS A 177 -4.06 2.90 -21.67
CA HIS A 177 -4.92 3.13 -20.51
C HIS A 177 -4.87 4.59 -20.03
N THR A 178 -6.02 5.11 -19.61
CA THR A 178 -6.11 6.41 -18.95
C THR A 178 -5.70 6.30 -17.49
N ILE A 179 -4.81 7.17 -17.05
CA ILE A 179 -4.37 7.26 -15.65
C ILE A 179 -4.91 8.53 -15.02
N LYS A 180 -5.71 8.38 -13.96
CA LYS A 180 -5.99 9.50 -13.05
C LYS A 180 -4.72 9.82 -12.27
N THR A 181 -4.31 11.08 -12.28
CA THR A 181 -3.10 11.52 -11.58
C THR A 181 -3.19 11.16 -10.10
N PRO A 182 -2.25 10.36 -9.57
CA PRO A 182 -2.22 10.05 -8.14
C PRO A 182 -1.96 11.30 -7.33
N VAL A 183 -2.66 11.42 -6.21
CA VAL A 183 -2.47 12.49 -5.22
C VAL A 183 -2.10 11.88 -3.87
N PRO A 184 -1.40 12.63 -3.00
CA PRO A 184 -1.12 12.18 -1.64
C PRO A 184 -2.40 11.88 -0.88
N ALA A 185 -2.42 10.79 -0.12
CA ALA A 185 -3.54 10.37 0.71
C ALA A 185 -3.02 9.76 2.02
N LEU A 186 -3.72 9.98 3.12
CA LEU A 186 -3.31 9.58 4.48
C LEU A 186 -1.92 10.13 4.83
N VAL A 187 -1.69 11.41 4.58
CA VAL A 187 -0.42 12.11 4.81
C VAL A 187 -0.57 13.22 5.83
N GLY A 188 0.52 13.56 6.52
CA GLY A 188 0.59 14.76 7.36
C GLY A 188 0.56 16.04 6.52
N PHE A 189 0.10 17.13 7.12
CA PHE A 189 0.19 18.45 6.53
C PHE A 189 1.49 19.15 6.94
N THR A 190 2.16 19.74 5.97
CA THR A 190 3.24 20.69 6.23
C THR A 190 2.65 22.09 6.24
N VAL A 191 3.18 22.95 7.11
CA VAL A 191 2.75 24.35 7.18
C VAL A 191 3.85 25.28 6.68
N GLN A 192 3.45 26.45 6.20
CA GLN A 192 4.37 27.50 5.82
C GLN A 192 5.12 28.01 7.06
N LYS A 193 6.34 28.49 6.85
CA LYS A 193 7.22 28.92 7.96
C LYS A 193 6.54 29.95 8.86
N GLU A 194 5.83 30.90 8.26
CA GLU A 194 5.12 31.99 8.93
C GLU A 194 3.91 31.51 9.75
N GLN A 195 3.37 30.36 9.40
CA GLN A 195 2.23 29.74 10.08
C GLN A 195 2.64 28.72 11.14
N PHE A 196 3.95 28.47 11.30
CA PHE A 196 4.47 27.43 12.18
C PHE A 196 4.70 27.92 13.62
N TRP A 197 3.76 28.67 14.17
CA TRP A 197 3.80 29.19 15.54
C TRP A 197 3.87 28.08 16.61
N PHE A 198 3.38 26.89 16.31
CA PHE A 198 3.35 25.74 17.20
C PHE A 198 4.58 24.82 17.10
N LYS A 199 5.67 25.26 16.50
CA LYS A 199 6.90 24.46 16.34
C LYS A 199 7.39 23.82 17.64
N ASN A 200 7.29 24.57 18.74
CA ASN A 200 7.73 24.11 20.07
C ASN A 200 6.80 23.06 20.69
N LEU A 201 5.63 22.80 20.10
CA LEU A 201 4.69 21.77 20.54
C LEU A 201 4.95 20.41 19.86
N SER A 202 6.03 20.29 19.08
CA SER A 202 6.36 19.04 18.36
C SER A 202 6.42 17.85 19.32
N GLY A 203 5.66 16.80 19.02
CA GLY A 203 5.49 15.61 19.85
C GLY A 203 4.24 15.64 20.75
N VAL A 204 3.60 16.79 20.93
CA VAL A 204 2.35 16.90 21.68
C VAL A 204 1.18 16.34 20.83
N SER A 205 0.36 15.52 21.46
CA SER A 205 -0.87 14.98 20.85
C SER A 205 -2.08 15.32 21.71
N LEU A 206 -3.18 15.70 21.06
CA LEU A 206 -4.45 16.02 21.72
C LEU A 206 -5.65 15.66 20.85
N LEU A 207 -6.79 15.43 21.49
CA LEU A 207 -8.08 15.26 20.81
C LEU A 207 -8.54 16.61 20.26
N VAL A 208 -8.95 16.64 19.01
CA VAL A 208 -9.48 17.84 18.35
C VAL A 208 -10.69 17.53 17.48
N HIS A 209 -11.52 18.54 17.22
CA HIS A 209 -12.41 18.54 16.05
C HIS A 209 -11.71 19.26 14.90
N LEU A 210 -11.72 18.64 13.74
CA LEU A 210 -11.15 19.20 12.52
C LEU A 210 -12.21 19.30 11.44
N PHE A 211 -12.27 20.47 10.80
CA PHE A 211 -13.26 20.83 9.77
C PHE A 211 -12.54 21.03 8.44
N VAL A 212 -12.93 20.25 7.44
CA VAL A 212 -12.41 20.34 6.06
C VAL A 212 -13.59 20.23 5.12
N GLU A 213 -13.81 21.25 4.30
CA GLU A 213 -14.96 21.34 3.41
C GLU A 213 -16.27 21.06 4.18
N ASN A 214 -17.02 20.03 3.80
CA ASN A 214 -18.27 19.62 4.47
C ASN A 214 -18.04 18.44 5.44
N LYS A 215 -16.81 18.15 5.82
CA LYS A 215 -16.46 17.02 6.70
C LYS A 215 -15.98 17.50 8.05
N THR A 216 -16.41 16.80 9.07
CA THR A 216 -15.92 16.98 10.44
C THR A 216 -15.28 15.65 10.90
N PHE A 217 -14.12 15.75 11.50
CA PHE A 217 -13.38 14.61 12.05
C PHE A 217 -13.07 14.87 13.53
N GLU A 218 -13.28 13.85 14.35
CA GLU A 218 -12.88 13.87 15.75
C GLU A 218 -11.88 12.75 15.99
N ALA A 219 -10.63 13.10 16.23
CA ALA A 219 -9.57 12.17 16.59
C ALA A 219 -8.34 12.93 17.10
N SER A 220 -7.32 12.20 17.54
CA SER A 220 -6.05 12.79 17.96
C SER A 220 -5.30 13.44 16.80
N MET A 221 -4.87 14.69 17.03
CA MET A 221 -3.89 15.42 16.23
C MET A 221 -2.54 15.34 16.90
N LEU A 222 -1.48 15.24 16.11
CA LEU A 222 -0.09 15.31 16.57
C LEU A 222 0.59 16.54 15.96
N PHE A 223 1.14 17.40 16.78
CA PHE A 223 2.07 18.43 16.33
C PHE A 223 3.39 17.76 15.90
N ALA A 224 3.79 17.93 14.66
CA ALA A 224 4.96 17.30 14.06
C ALA A 224 6.05 18.34 13.75
N HIS A 225 7.26 17.88 13.46
CA HIS A 225 8.42 18.76 13.20
C HIS A 225 8.28 19.70 11.98
N LYS A 226 7.34 19.41 11.07
CA LYS A 226 7.11 20.22 9.85
C LYS A 226 5.65 20.66 9.70
N GLY A 227 4.81 20.41 10.70
CA GLY A 227 3.40 20.72 10.64
C GLY A 227 2.55 19.81 11.53
N CYS A 228 1.49 19.21 11.00
CA CYS A 228 0.54 18.42 11.74
C CYS A 228 0.42 17.01 11.17
N SER A 229 0.19 16.05 12.05
CA SER A 229 -0.03 14.64 11.72
C SER A 229 -1.05 14.05 12.71
N GLY A 230 -1.10 12.74 12.82
CA GLY A 230 -2.06 12.03 13.67
C GLY A 230 -3.32 11.64 12.90
N PRO A 231 -4.15 10.76 13.48
CA PRO A 231 -5.30 10.17 12.80
C PRO A 231 -6.25 11.18 12.19
N VAL A 232 -6.54 12.30 12.86
CA VAL A 232 -7.45 13.33 12.35
C VAL A 232 -6.90 13.99 11.08
N ILE A 233 -5.61 14.30 11.06
CA ILE A 233 -4.94 14.92 9.91
C ILE A 233 -4.86 13.95 8.74
N LEU A 234 -4.50 12.69 9.01
CA LEU A 234 -4.41 11.67 7.97
C LEU A 234 -5.78 11.45 7.30
N ASN A 235 -6.85 11.39 8.07
CA ASN A 235 -8.20 11.28 7.54
C ASN A 235 -8.62 12.53 6.74
N ALA A 236 -8.36 13.72 7.26
CA ALA A 236 -8.67 14.98 6.60
C ALA A 236 -7.93 15.13 5.26
N SER A 237 -6.69 14.62 5.15
CA SER A 237 -5.89 14.68 3.93
C SER A 237 -6.52 13.94 2.74
N LEU A 238 -7.48 13.06 2.97
CA LEU A 238 -8.23 12.38 1.91
C LEU A 238 -9.23 13.32 1.20
N TYR A 239 -9.64 14.40 1.85
CA TYR A 239 -10.70 15.30 1.38
C TYR A 239 -10.17 16.70 1.09
N TRP A 240 -9.15 17.16 1.84
CA TRP A 240 -8.58 18.49 1.64
C TRP A 240 -7.72 18.56 0.38
N GLN A 241 -8.02 19.53 -0.47
CA GLN A 241 -7.22 19.84 -1.66
C GLN A 241 -6.53 21.21 -1.52
N LYS A 242 -7.23 22.19 -1.03
CA LYS A 242 -6.74 23.59 -0.83
C LYS A 242 -7.68 24.35 0.10
N GLY A 243 -7.22 25.49 0.60
CA GLY A 243 -8.04 26.40 1.43
C GLY A 243 -7.81 26.20 2.92
N LEU A 244 -8.72 26.75 3.71
CA LEU A 244 -8.63 26.77 5.16
C LEU A 244 -9.02 25.40 5.76
N ILE A 245 -8.35 25.07 6.86
CA ILE A 245 -8.69 23.96 7.74
C ILE A 245 -9.05 24.56 9.09
N GLY A 246 -10.25 24.28 9.59
CA GLY A 246 -10.68 24.66 10.94
C GLY A 246 -10.25 23.59 11.94
N ILE A 247 -9.70 24.00 13.08
CA ILE A 247 -9.34 23.09 14.16
C ILE A 247 -9.86 23.67 15.47
N ASP A 248 -10.73 22.91 16.14
CA ASP A 248 -11.14 23.16 17.51
C ASP A 248 -10.26 22.32 18.44
N PHE A 249 -9.42 22.99 19.20
CA PHE A 249 -8.48 22.38 20.15
C PHE A 249 -9.14 22.02 21.48
N LEU A 250 -10.38 22.44 21.72
CA LEU A 250 -11.08 22.26 22.99
C LEU A 250 -12.50 21.69 22.77
N PRO A 251 -12.66 20.59 22.03
CA PRO A 251 -13.96 20.10 21.58
C PRO A 251 -14.95 19.78 22.71
N ASN A 252 -14.45 19.59 23.93
CA ASN A 252 -15.26 19.24 25.12
C ASN A 252 -15.44 20.42 26.11
N LYS A 253 -14.99 21.62 25.77
CA LYS A 253 -15.25 22.81 26.59
C LYS A 253 -16.39 23.63 25.97
N LYS A 254 -17.44 23.79 26.72
CA LYS A 254 -18.51 24.78 26.46
C LYS A 254 -18.07 26.16 26.90
#